data_e1d9f22d99675ff09ba63ccf591de912
#
_entry.id   e1d9f22d99675ff09ba63ccf591de912
#
_cell.length_a   1.000
_cell.length_b   1.000
_cell.length_c   1.000
_cell.angle_alpha   90.00
_cell.angle_beta   90.00
_cell.angle_gamma   90.00
#
_symmetry.space_group_name_H-M   'P 1'
#
loop_
_entity.id
_entity.type
_entity.pdbx_description
1 polymer ?
#
loop_
_entity_poly.entity_id
_entity_poly.type
_entity_poly.pdbx_seq_one_letter_code
_entity_poly.pdbx_strand_id
1 'polypeptide(L)'
;MSLILIGGLSFATWADIKEYKFNLHRYHMQSKIILLMTAILVVFPAIYFFFVDFAGMPLGSRILASFFQSVTPRTAGFNTVDLTKMTESSIFLQIILMLIGAAPGSTGGGMKMTTFFVLVTTSMAIFRNRSRTESFGRTIPETVVRNAATILMLYISLCVGAAMIISVIENVPMVTAMYETASAIATVGLTLGITRDLTIISRMILIFLMFAGRIGGLTLIYGMFPFRNQCLGRCIEENV
;
A
#
# COMPACT_ATOMS: atom_id res chain seq x y z
N MET A 1 -3.68 -16.36 -8.15
CA MET A 1 -4.33 -15.04 -8.06
C MET A 1 -5.52 -15.02 -7.11
N SER A 2 -6.53 -15.88 -7.27
CA SER A 2 -7.71 -15.91 -6.40
C SER A 2 -7.39 -16.05 -4.92
N LEU A 3 -6.48 -16.94 -4.54
CA LEU A 3 -6.05 -17.12 -3.14
C LEU A 3 -5.41 -15.86 -2.53
N ILE A 4 -4.64 -15.11 -3.32
CA ILE A 4 -4.02 -13.86 -2.87
C ILE A 4 -5.10 -12.80 -2.62
N LEU A 5 -6.08 -12.68 -3.51
CA LEU A 5 -7.19 -11.75 -3.36
C LEU A 5 -8.05 -12.11 -2.14
N ILE A 6 -8.35 -13.40 -1.97
CA ILE A 6 -9.10 -13.94 -0.82
C ILE A 6 -8.38 -13.63 0.50
N GLY A 7 -7.08 -13.92 0.60
CA GLY A 7 -6.26 -13.65 1.78
C GLY A 7 -6.02 -12.16 2.05
N GLY A 8 -6.07 -11.32 1.00
CA GLY A 8 -5.94 -9.86 1.09
C GLY A 8 -7.20 -9.14 1.56
N LEU A 9 -8.36 -9.81 1.57
CA LEU A 9 -9.59 -9.27 2.14
C LEU A 9 -9.59 -9.40 3.67
N SER A 10 -10.31 -8.49 4.34
CA SER A 10 -10.51 -8.55 5.79
C SER A 10 -11.44 -9.70 6.19
N PHE A 11 -11.20 -10.30 7.35
CA PHE A 11 -12.13 -11.27 7.94
C PHE A 11 -13.54 -10.69 8.13
N ALA A 12 -13.65 -9.40 8.49
CA ALA A 12 -14.93 -8.71 8.58
C ALA A 12 -15.68 -8.66 7.24
N THR A 13 -14.95 -8.47 6.12
CA THR A 13 -15.56 -8.49 4.78
C THR A 13 -16.10 -9.87 4.43
N TRP A 14 -15.40 -10.94 4.84
CA TRP A 14 -15.90 -12.31 4.66
C TRP A 14 -17.15 -12.59 5.50
N ALA A 15 -17.24 -12.05 6.72
CA ALA A 15 -18.46 -12.15 7.54
C ALA A 15 -19.63 -11.46 6.85
N ASP A 16 -19.46 -10.24 6.32
CA ASP A 16 -20.49 -9.52 5.56
C ASP A 16 -20.93 -10.29 4.31
N ILE A 17 -19.98 -10.89 3.56
CA ILE A 17 -20.31 -11.69 2.38
C ILE A 17 -21.14 -12.93 2.76
N LYS A 18 -20.81 -13.58 3.88
CA LYS A 18 -21.55 -14.75 4.36
C LYS A 18 -22.97 -14.40 4.82
N GLU A 19 -23.12 -13.26 5.52
CA GLU A 19 -24.38 -12.83 6.11
C GLU A 19 -25.34 -12.23 5.08
N TYR A 20 -24.84 -11.28 4.26
CA TYR A 20 -25.67 -10.50 3.33
C TYR A 20 -25.58 -10.95 1.87
N LYS A 21 -24.73 -11.94 1.55
CA LYS A 21 -24.52 -12.50 0.20
C LYS A 21 -24.28 -11.39 -0.85
N PHE A 22 -25.19 -11.24 -1.83
CA PHE A 22 -25.05 -10.24 -2.91
C PHE A 22 -25.67 -8.86 -2.59
N ASN A 23 -26.22 -8.67 -1.37
CA ASN A 23 -26.85 -7.40 -1.02
C ASN A 23 -25.82 -6.37 -0.50
N LEU A 24 -25.06 -5.76 -1.42
CA LEU A 24 -24.00 -4.79 -1.12
C LEU A 24 -24.49 -3.58 -0.30
N HIS A 25 -25.79 -3.22 -0.36
CA HIS A 25 -26.34 -2.11 0.41
C HIS A 25 -26.25 -2.33 1.93
N ARG A 26 -26.36 -3.57 2.39
CA ARG A 26 -26.32 -3.93 3.80
C ARG A 26 -24.94 -4.11 4.38
N TYR A 27 -23.89 -4.13 3.52
CA TYR A 27 -22.49 -4.28 3.97
C TYR A 27 -22.04 -3.10 4.82
N HIS A 28 -21.19 -3.36 5.78
CA HIS A 28 -20.50 -2.32 6.54
C HIS A 28 -19.70 -1.41 5.60
N MET A 29 -19.58 -0.12 5.95
CA MET A 29 -18.83 0.87 5.16
C MET A 29 -17.41 0.38 4.85
N GLN A 30 -16.73 -0.22 5.83
CA GLN A 30 -15.37 -0.74 5.67
C GLN A 30 -15.30 -1.82 4.58
N SER A 31 -16.25 -2.76 4.55
CA SER A 31 -16.29 -3.82 3.53
C SER A 31 -16.54 -3.28 2.13
N LYS A 32 -17.38 -2.26 1.99
CA LYS A 32 -17.60 -1.57 0.71
C LYS A 32 -16.34 -0.90 0.20
N ILE A 33 -15.61 -0.22 1.09
CA ILE A 33 -14.33 0.42 0.76
C ILE A 33 -13.31 -0.63 0.32
N ILE A 34 -13.18 -1.74 1.05
CA ILE A 34 -12.24 -2.81 0.76
C ILE A 34 -12.52 -3.44 -0.61
N LEU A 35 -13.78 -3.75 -0.92
CA LEU A 35 -14.15 -4.34 -2.21
C LEU A 35 -13.90 -3.36 -3.37
N LEU A 36 -14.30 -2.09 -3.22
CA LEU A 36 -14.08 -1.05 -4.22
C LEU A 36 -12.58 -0.84 -4.50
N MET A 37 -11.80 -0.65 -3.44
CA MET A 37 -10.35 -0.43 -3.57
C MET A 37 -9.64 -1.66 -4.13
N THR A 38 -10.07 -2.86 -3.74
CA THR A 38 -9.52 -4.10 -4.32
C THR A 38 -9.77 -4.16 -5.82
N ALA A 39 -10.98 -3.86 -6.27
CA ALA A 39 -11.31 -3.84 -7.70
C ALA A 39 -10.48 -2.80 -8.46
N ILE A 40 -10.39 -1.57 -7.96
CA ILE A 40 -9.62 -0.48 -8.59
C ILE A 40 -8.13 -0.84 -8.67
N LEU A 41 -7.53 -1.29 -7.55
CA LEU A 41 -6.10 -1.60 -7.46
C LEU A 41 -5.70 -2.89 -8.21
N VAL A 42 -6.65 -3.70 -8.63
CA VAL A 42 -6.40 -4.88 -9.49
C VAL A 42 -6.64 -4.55 -10.95
N VAL A 43 -7.78 -3.95 -11.28
CA VAL A 43 -8.20 -3.75 -12.68
C VAL A 43 -7.38 -2.66 -13.36
N PHE A 44 -7.18 -1.52 -12.70
CA PHE A 44 -6.46 -0.40 -13.30
C PHE A 44 -5.00 -0.76 -13.66
N PRO A 45 -4.18 -1.33 -12.75
CA PRO A 45 -2.83 -1.72 -13.10
C PRO A 45 -2.78 -2.90 -14.09
N ALA A 46 -3.73 -3.83 -14.03
CA ALA A 46 -3.80 -4.91 -15.00
C ALA A 46 -4.00 -4.40 -16.43
N ILE A 47 -4.87 -3.40 -16.61
CA ILE A 47 -5.06 -2.74 -17.91
C ILE A 47 -3.76 -2.05 -18.34
N TYR A 48 -3.10 -1.33 -17.41
CA TYR A 48 -1.85 -0.65 -17.72
C TYR A 48 -0.76 -1.63 -18.18
N PHE A 49 -0.47 -2.69 -17.42
CA PHE A 49 0.52 -3.71 -17.77
C PHE A 49 0.17 -4.45 -19.07
N PHE A 50 -1.11 -4.66 -19.32
CA PHE A 50 -1.58 -5.27 -20.55
C PHE A 50 -1.17 -4.50 -21.80
N PHE A 51 -1.25 -3.18 -21.77
CA PHE A 51 -0.92 -2.36 -22.94
C PHE A 51 0.57 -1.99 -23.03
N VAL A 52 1.25 -1.81 -21.89
CA VAL A 52 2.62 -1.29 -21.85
C VAL A 52 3.66 -2.41 -21.92
N ASP A 53 3.63 -3.36 -20.99
CA ASP A 53 4.73 -4.34 -20.86
C ASP A 53 4.49 -5.64 -21.64
N PHE A 54 3.25 -6.07 -21.75
CA PHE A 54 2.94 -7.39 -22.32
C PHE A 54 2.36 -7.35 -23.72
N ALA A 55 2.52 -6.24 -24.46
CA ALA A 55 1.98 -6.06 -25.80
C ALA A 55 2.46 -7.12 -26.81
N GLY A 56 3.66 -7.68 -26.63
CA GLY A 56 4.24 -8.70 -27.51
C GLY A 56 3.87 -10.16 -27.20
N MET A 57 3.09 -10.42 -26.14
CA MET A 57 2.73 -11.78 -25.74
C MET A 57 1.42 -12.27 -26.41
N PRO A 58 1.22 -13.60 -26.56
CA PRO A 58 -0.06 -14.18 -26.97
C PRO A 58 -1.19 -13.75 -26.01
N LEU A 59 -2.39 -13.51 -26.54
CA LEU A 59 -3.52 -12.90 -25.81
C LEU A 59 -3.84 -13.57 -24.47
N GLY A 60 -3.86 -14.91 -24.42
CA GLY A 60 -4.13 -15.64 -23.17
C GLY A 60 -3.07 -15.44 -22.11
N SER A 61 -1.79 -15.57 -22.46
CA SER A 61 -0.65 -15.35 -21.56
C SER A 61 -0.55 -13.89 -21.13
N ARG A 62 -0.85 -12.96 -22.04
CA ARG A 62 -0.85 -11.52 -21.83
C ARG A 62 -1.86 -11.12 -20.75
N ILE A 63 -3.11 -11.61 -20.84
CA ILE A 63 -4.15 -11.35 -19.82
C ILE A 63 -3.72 -11.91 -18.47
N LEU A 64 -3.26 -13.17 -18.45
CA LEU A 64 -2.83 -13.80 -17.20
C LEU A 64 -1.65 -13.07 -16.54
N ALA A 65 -0.62 -12.72 -17.32
CA ALA A 65 0.55 -12.01 -16.83
C ALA A 65 0.18 -10.63 -16.28
N SER A 66 -0.66 -9.86 -16.99
CA SER A 66 -1.09 -8.52 -16.55
C SER A 66 -1.87 -8.56 -15.25
N PHE A 67 -2.84 -9.48 -15.12
CA PHE A 67 -3.57 -9.65 -13.86
C PHE A 67 -2.68 -10.17 -12.74
N PHE A 68 -1.77 -11.09 -13.03
CA PHE A 68 -0.84 -11.59 -12.02
C PHE A 68 0.06 -10.48 -11.51
N GLN A 69 0.61 -9.67 -12.42
CA GLN A 69 1.51 -8.57 -12.07
C GLN A 69 0.81 -7.44 -11.29
N SER A 70 -0.49 -7.27 -11.48
CA SER A 70 -1.32 -6.36 -10.68
C SER A 70 -1.60 -6.90 -9.26
N VAL A 71 -1.73 -8.23 -9.11
CA VAL A 71 -2.09 -8.86 -7.83
C VAL A 71 -0.87 -9.14 -6.95
N THR A 72 0.28 -9.50 -7.53
CA THR A 72 1.48 -9.91 -6.79
C THR A 72 2.05 -8.83 -5.84
N PRO A 73 2.03 -7.50 -6.17
CA PRO A 73 2.48 -6.45 -5.26
C PRO A 73 1.65 -6.34 -3.96
N ARG A 74 0.48 -6.97 -3.92
CA ARG A 74 -0.39 -6.98 -2.74
C ARG A 74 0.04 -8.03 -1.71
N THR A 75 1.29 -7.97 -1.31
CA THR A 75 1.93 -8.82 -0.30
C THR A 75 1.98 -10.32 -0.63
N ALA A 76 2.04 -10.67 -1.93
CA ALA A 76 2.19 -12.06 -2.37
C ALA A 76 3.63 -12.44 -2.71
N GLY A 77 4.36 -11.55 -3.38
CA GLY A 77 5.80 -11.71 -3.63
C GLY A 77 6.19 -12.80 -4.64
N PHE A 78 5.26 -13.32 -5.41
CA PHE A 78 5.55 -14.33 -6.42
C PHE A 78 5.89 -13.71 -7.76
N ASN A 79 6.97 -14.15 -8.39
CA ASN A 79 7.37 -13.78 -9.74
C ASN A 79 6.94 -14.84 -10.74
N THR A 80 6.25 -14.41 -11.81
CA THR A 80 5.94 -15.22 -13.00
C THR A 80 6.57 -14.65 -14.26
N VAL A 81 7.05 -13.43 -14.20
CA VAL A 81 7.66 -12.68 -15.29
C VAL A 81 8.96 -12.06 -14.81
N ASP A 82 9.92 -11.90 -15.71
CA ASP A 82 11.18 -11.22 -15.42
C ASP A 82 10.94 -9.72 -15.23
N LEU A 83 11.03 -9.26 -13.97
CA LEU A 83 10.78 -7.88 -13.58
C LEU A 83 11.83 -6.91 -14.14
N THR A 84 13.04 -7.40 -14.45
CA THR A 84 14.13 -6.56 -14.99
C THR A 84 13.85 -6.07 -16.41
N LYS A 85 12.93 -6.74 -17.12
CA LYS A 85 12.53 -6.39 -18.49
C LYS A 85 11.34 -5.42 -18.56
N MET A 86 10.77 -5.07 -17.41
CA MET A 86 9.66 -4.13 -17.35
C MET A 86 10.14 -2.70 -17.57
N THR A 87 9.24 -1.85 -18.06
CA THR A 87 9.52 -0.42 -18.21
C THR A 87 9.68 0.26 -16.84
N GLU A 88 10.50 1.31 -16.76
CA GLU A 88 10.70 2.06 -15.51
C GLU A 88 9.38 2.57 -14.92
N SER A 89 8.45 3.01 -15.78
CA SER A 89 7.12 3.47 -15.37
C SER A 89 6.30 2.34 -14.73
N SER A 90 6.43 1.12 -15.22
CA SER A 90 5.78 -0.06 -14.65
C SER A 90 6.38 -0.47 -13.32
N ILE A 91 7.70 -0.38 -13.19
CA ILE A 91 8.42 -0.60 -11.92
C ILE A 91 7.95 0.45 -10.89
N PHE A 92 7.84 1.71 -11.29
CA PHE A 92 7.35 2.78 -10.41
C PHE A 92 5.89 2.57 -10.00
N LEU A 93 5.02 2.16 -10.92
CA LEU A 93 3.64 1.79 -10.60
C LEU A 93 3.59 0.63 -9.59
N GLN A 94 4.45 -0.37 -9.73
CA GLN A 94 4.54 -1.47 -8.76
C GLN A 94 4.98 -0.98 -7.37
N ILE A 95 5.93 -0.04 -7.28
CA ILE A 95 6.33 0.58 -6.01
C ILE A 95 5.11 1.20 -5.31
N ILE A 96 4.28 1.96 -6.05
CA ILE A 96 3.05 2.54 -5.51
C ILE A 96 2.08 1.45 -5.04
N LEU A 97 1.88 0.40 -5.83
CA LEU A 97 1.00 -0.71 -5.48
C LEU A 97 1.48 -1.48 -4.24
N MET A 98 2.79 -1.67 -4.07
CA MET A 98 3.37 -2.30 -2.88
C MET A 98 3.12 -1.46 -1.63
N LEU A 99 3.32 -0.14 -1.70
CA LEU A 99 3.07 0.75 -0.57
C LEU A 99 1.60 0.74 -0.15
N ILE A 100 0.67 0.59 -1.10
CA ILE A 100 -0.77 0.41 -0.82
C ILE A 100 -1.02 -1.07 -0.53
N GLY A 101 -0.80 -1.49 0.71
CA GLY A 101 -0.92 -2.88 1.14
C GLY A 101 -2.35 -3.42 1.14
N ALA A 102 -2.57 -4.48 1.92
CA ALA A 102 -3.84 -5.20 1.99
C ALA A 102 -4.86 -4.54 2.93
N ALA A 103 -6.04 -5.17 3.08
CA ALA A 103 -7.10 -4.69 3.97
C ALA A 103 -6.70 -4.75 5.45
N PRO A 104 -7.28 -3.89 6.32
CA PRO A 104 -7.15 -4.04 7.77
C PRO A 104 -7.69 -5.39 8.23
N GLY A 105 -6.96 -6.06 9.14
CA GLY A 105 -7.34 -7.40 9.60
C GLY A 105 -7.14 -8.50 8.55
N SER A 106 -6.33 -8.28 7.51
CA SER A 106 -5.82 -9.30 6.59
C SER A 106 -4.40 -9.72 6.96
N THR A 107 -3.90 -10.75 6.29
CA THR A 107 -2.54 -11.27 6.49
C THR A 107 -1.44 -10.36 5.91
N GLY A 108 -1.79 -9.37 5.08
CA GLY A 108 -0.84 -8.49 4.39
C GLY A 108 -0.27 -7.39 5.27
N GLY A 109 1.00 -7.01 5.02
CA GLY A 109 1.67 -5.86 5.64
C GLY A 109 1.44 -4.54 4.88
N GLY A 110 2.32 -3.57 5.10
CA GLY A 110 2.26 -2.26 4.44
C GLY A 110 1.15 -1.33 4.96
N MET A 111 1.06 -0.16 4.33
CA MET A 111 -0.02 0.80 4.60
C MET A 111 -1.36 0.22 4.15
N LYS A 112 -2.36 0.24 5.03
CA LYS A 112 -3.67 -0.36 4.72
C LYS A 112 -4.40 0.42 3.62
N MET A 113 -5.07 -0.31 2.70
CA MET A 113 -5.81 0.31 1.59
C MET A 113 -6.92 1.26 2.05
N THR A 114 -7.49 1.03 3.25
CA THR A 114 -8.47 1.94 3.86
C THR A 114 -7.84 3.28 4.24
N THR A 115 -6.58 3.30 4.68
CA THR A 115 -5.81 4.52 4.97
C THR A 115 -5.65 5.35 3.68
N PHE A 116 -5.26 4.71 2.59
CA PHE A 116 -5.16 5.37 1.29
C PHE A 116 -6.52 5.90 0.81
N PHE A 117 -7.59 5.11 0.94
CA PHE A 117 -8.94 5.53 0.59
C PHE A 117 -9.39 6.78 1.36
N VAL A 118 -9.13 6.83 2.68
CA VAL A 118 -9.46 7.99 3.51
C VAL A 118 -8.76 9.25 3.00
N LEU A 119 -7.48 9.16 2.67
CA LEU A 119 -6.71 10.29 2.14
C LEU A 119 -7.24 10.78 0.78
N VAL A 120 -7.49 9.87 -0.14
CA VAL A 120 -8.07 10.22 -1.46
C VAL A 120 -9.45 10.86 -1.31
N THR A 121 -10.30 10.30 -0.45
CA THR A 121 -11.65 10.85 -0.23
C THR A 121 -11.60 12.21 0.43
N THR A 122 -10.67 12.44 1.37
CA THR A 122 -10.44 13.74 2.02
C THR A 122 -9.94 14.76 0.99
N SER A 123 -8.97 14.41 0.16
CA SER A 123 -8.49 15.29 -0.91
C SER A 123 -9.62 15.67 -1.86
N MET A 124 -10.47 14.72 -2.26
CA MET A 124 -11.64 15.01 -3.09
C MET A 124 -12.67 15.90 -2.39
N ALA A 125 -12.87 15.74 -1.07
CA ALA A 125 -13.77 16.60 -0.31
C ALA A 125 -13.28 18.06 -0.28
N ILE A 126 -11.96 18.26 -0.10
CA ILE A 126 -11.31 19.58 -0.14
C ILE A 126 -11.46 20.21 -1.53
N PHE A 127 -11.17 19.46 -2.61
CA PHE A 127 -11.34 19.96 -3.98
C PHE A 127 -12.80 20.36 -4.30
N ARG A 128 -13.77 19.74 -3.63
CA ARG A 128 -15.21 20.06 -3.77
C ARG A 128 -15.69 21.10 -2.76
N ASN A 129 -14.81 21.77 -2.02
CA ASN A 129 -15.12 22.74 -0.96
C ASN A 129 -16.11 22.20 0.09
N ARG A 130 -16.02 20.91 0.44
CA ARG A 130 -16.84 20.31 1.50
C ARG A 130 -16.10 20.41 2.83
N SER A 131 -16.77 20.89 3.87
CA SER A 131 -16.22 21.02 5.22
C SER A 131 -16.01 19.68 5.93
N ARG A 132 -16.61 18.59 5.45
CA ARG A 132 -16.51 17.26 6.07
C ARG A 132 -16.22 16.19 5.01
N THR A 133 -15.38 15.23 5.37
CA THR A 133 -15.13 14.05 4.54
C THR A 133 -16.25 13.05 4.73
N GLU A 134 -17.03 12.82 3.68
CA GLU A 134 -18.16 11.88 3.68
C GLU A 134 -17.92 10.75 2.66
N SER A 135 -18.26 9.53 3.05
CA SER A 135 -18.21 8.38 2.16
C SER A 135 -19.34 7.41 2.49
N PHE A 136 -20.04 6.92 1.47
CA PHE A 136 -21.17 5.99 1.60
C PHE A 136 -22.25 6.46 2.61
N GLY A 137 -22.51 7.78 2.68
CA GLY A 137 -23.49 8.37 3.59
C GLY A 137 -23.05 8.43 5.06
N ARG A 138 -21.77 8.27 5.35
CA ARG A 138 -21.19 8.41 6.70
C ARG A 138 -20.03 9.40 6.69
N THR A 139 -19.90 10.17 7.77
CA THR A 139 -18.80 11.12 7.96
C THR A 139 -17.59 10.41 8.56
N ILE A 140 -16.40 10.67 8.01
CA ILE A 140 -15.13 10.18 8.53
C ILE A 140 -14.62 11.17 9.58
N PRO A 141 -14.33 10.75 10.82
CA PRO A 141 -13.78 11.62 11.86
C PRO A 141 -12.42 12.21 11.46
N GLU A 142 -12.16 13.45 11.83
CA GLU A 142 -10.89 14.13 11.51
C GLU A 142 -9.67 13.43 12.12
N THR A 143 -9.82 12.83 13.30
CA THR A 143 -8.78 12.01 13.94
C THR A 143 -8.31 10.86 13.05
N VAL A 144 -9.23 10.22 12.31
CA VAL A 144 -8.91 9.15 11.37
C VAL A 144 -8.11 9.70 10.18
N VAL A 145 -8.49 10.89 9.69
CA VAL A 145 -7.76 11.54 8.58
C VAL A 145 -6.34 11.91 9.01
N ARG A 146 -6.15 12.51 10.19
CA ARG A 146 -4.83 12.86 10.74
C ARG A 146 -3.95 11.62 10.93
N ASN A 147 -4.50 10.54 11.49
CA ASN A 147 -3.78 9.28 11.63
C ASN A 147 -3.40 8.69 10.26
N ALA A 148 -4.29 8.76 9.28
CA ALA A 148 -4.02 8.29 7.94
C ALA A 148 -2.87 9.07 7.26
N ALA A 149 -2.85 10.40 7.40
CA ALA A 149 -1.79 11.25 6.89
C ALA A 149 -0.44 10.95 7.59
N THR A 150 -0.44 10.77 8.90
CA THR A 150 0.78 10.42 9.67
C THR A 150 1.35 9.07 9.23
N ILE A 151 0.50 8.07 9.00
CA ILE A 151 0.94 6.76 8.51
C ILE A 151 1.56 6.89 7.11
N LEU A 152 0.91 7.61 6.19
CA LEU A 152 1.44 7.81 4.83
C LEU A 152 2.82 8.46 4.87
N MET A 153 2.97 9.55 5.65
CA MET A 153 4.25 10.25 5.82
C MET A 153 5.33 9.35 6.40
N LEU A 154 5.00 8.53 7.41
CA LEU A 154 5.92 7.57 8.01
C LEU A 154 6.41 6.55 6.97
N TYR A 155 5.50 5.94 6.20
CA TYR A 155 5.87 4.94 5.21
C TYR A 155 6.70 5.52 4.07
N ILE A 156 6.35 6.71 3.57
CA ILE A 156 7.12 7.38 2.52
C ILE A 156 8.51 7.77 3.02
N SER A 157 8.61 8.38 4.20
CA SER A 157 9.90 8.83 4.75
C SER A 157 10.85 7.66 5.03
N LEU A 158 10.35 6.55 5.58
CA LEU A 158 11.15 5.34 5.79
C LEU A 158 11.57 4.70 4.47
N CYS A 159 10.65 4.59 3.50
CA CYS A 159 10.95 4.01 2.19
C CYS A 159 11.99 4.83 1.43
N VAL A 160 11.76 6.14 1.28
CA VAL A 160 12.66 7.02 0.53
C VAL A 160 13.99 7.20 1.26
N GLY A 161 13.99 7.41 2.58
CA GLY A 161 15.21 7.56 3.36
C GLY A 161 16.11 6.33 3.29
N ALA A 162 15.54 5.14 3.43
CA ALA A 162 16.29 3.89 3.28
C ALA A 162 16.78 3.67 1.84
N ALA A 163 15.96 4.00 0.84
CA ALA A 163 16.34 3.89 -0.56
C ALA A 163 17.53 4.80 -0.91
N MET A 164 17.56 6.05 -0.39
CA MET A 164 18.71 6.96 -0.57
C MET A 164 19.97 6.36 0.02
N ILE A 165 19.92 5.81 1.23
CA ILE A 165 21.08 5.21 1.89
C ILE A 165 21.58 3.98 1.09
N ILE A 166 20.67 3.08 0.71
CA ILE A 166 21.03 1.87 -0.06
C ILE A 166 21.57 2.23 -1.44
N SER A 167 20.97 3.20 -2.14
CA SER A 167 21.45 3.64 -3.45
C SER A 167 22.90 4.14 -3.41
N VAL A 168 23.28 4.86 -2.34
CA VAL A 168 24.66 5.35 -2.15
C VAL A 168 25.62 4.21 -1.78
N ILE A 169 25.23 3.32 -0.88
CA ILE A 169 26.10 2.23 -0.41
C ILE A 169 26.37 1.21 -1.52
N GLU A 170 25.32 0.83 -2.26
CA GLU A 170 25.40 -0.22 -3.28
C GLU A 170 25.70 0.32 -4.68
N ASN A 171 25.75 1.65 -4.85
CA ASN A 171 25.95 2.31 -6.14
C ASN A 171 24.94 1.85 -7.21
N VAL A 172 23.67 1.70 -6.83
CA VAL A 172 22.57 1.27 -7.70
C VAL A 172 21.62 2.42 -8.02
N PRO A 173 20.87 2.35 -9.15
CA PRO A 173 19.87 3.36 -9.48
C PRO A 173 18.83 3.52 -8.36
N MET A 174 18.39 4.77 -8.11
CA MET A 174 17.43 5.09 -7.05
C MET A 174 16.14 4.31 -7.17
N VAL A 175 15.64 4.09 -8.40
CA VAL A 175 14.41 3.32 -8.65
C VAL A 175 14.55 1.88 -8.17
N THR A 176 15.70 1.26 -8.41
CA THR A 176 16.00 -0.11 -7.95
C THR A 176 16.06 -0.18 -6.42
N ALA A 177 16.73 0.79 -5.78
CA ALA A 177 16.76 0.86 -4.31
C ALA A 177 15.35 1.10 -3.72
N MET A 178 14.55 1.99 -4.34
CA MET A 178 13.15 2.22 -3.94
C MET A 178 12.29 0.97 -4.08
N TYR A 179 12.50 0.17 -5.10
CA TYR A 179 11.76 -1.08 -5.30
C TYR A 179 12.02 -2.06 -4.16
N GLU A 180 13.28 -2.27 -3.78
CA GLU A 180 13.67 -3.15 -2.67
C GLU A 180 13.13 -2.65 -1.32
N THR A 181 13.27 -1.33 -1.05
CA THR A 181 12.78 -0.75 0.20
C THR A 181 11.25 -0.76 0.30
N ALA A 182 10.54 -0.48 -0.79
CA ALA A 182 9.08 -0.59 -0.85
C ALA A 182 8.62 -2.04 -0.64
N SER A 183 9.30 -3.00 -1.28
CA SER A 183 9.03 -4.42 -1.11
C SER A 183 9.29 -4.88 0.34
N ALA A 184 10.34 -4.37 0.99
CA ALA A 184 10.67 -4.69 2.37
C ALA A 184 9.64 -4.10 3.35
N ILE A 185 9.36 -2.78 3.27
CA ILE A 185 8.43 -2.11 4.21
C ILE A 185 6.98 -2.57 4.02
N ALA A 186 6.60 -2.91 2.80
CA ALA A 186 5.28 -3.48 2.51
C ALA A 186 5.20 -4.99 2.76
N THR A 187 6.32 -5.64 3.12
CA THR A 187 6.41 -7.10 3.33
C THR A 187 5.94 -7.93 2.15
N VAL A 188 6.29 -7.50 0.93
CA VAL A 188 5.86 -8.13 -0.32
C VAL A 188 6.79 -9.27 -0.71
N GLY A 189 8.11 -9.03 -0.75
CA GLY A 189 9.12 -10.02 -1.12
C GLY A 189 9.48 -10.05 -2.61
N LEU A 190 9.06 -9.05 -3.40
CA LEU A 190 9.50 -8.87 -4.78
C LEU A 190 10.89 -8.21 -4.80
N THR A 191 11.73 -8.59 -5.76
CA THR A 191 13.08 -8.03 -5.96
C THR A 191 13.38 -7.86 -7.45
N LEU A 192 14.19 -6.85 -7.76
CA LEU A 192 14.80 -6.68 -9.07
C LEU A 192 16.13 -7.44 -9.22
N GLY A 193 16.44 -8.32 -8.26
CA GLY A 193 17.60 -9.22 -8.32
C GLY A 193 18.78 -8.81 -7.46
N ILE A 194 18.84 -7.58 -6.97
CA ILE A 194 19.99 -7.08 -6.21
C ILE A 194 20.09 -7.59 -4.77
N THR A 195 19.00 -8.14 -4.21
CA THR A 195 18.93 -8.52 -2.78
C THR A 195 20.03 -9.49 -2.36
N ARG A 196 20.48 -10.38 -3.26
CA ARG A 196 21.52 -11.38 -2.96
C ARG A 196 22.90 -10.76 -2.83
N ASP A 197 23.17 -9.69 -3.54
CA ASP A 197 24.49 -9.04 -3.66
C ASP A 197 24.67 -7.87 -2.69
N LEU A 198 23.60 -7.50 -1.95
CA LEU A 198 23.63 -6.39 -0.99
C LEU A 198 24.65 -6.61 0.12
N THR A 199 25.28 -5.52 0.54
CA THR A 199 26.15 -5.48 1.71
C THR A 199 25.39 -5.77 3.01
N ILE A 200 26.11 -6.11 4.07
CA ILE A 200 25.53 -6.40 5.39
C ILE A 200 24.73 -5.19 5.90
N ILE A 201 25.22 -3.97 5.68
CA ILE A 201 24.54 -2.75 6.14
C ILE A 201 23.18 -2.60 5.45
N SER A 202 23.12 -2.73 4.14
CA SER A 202 21.87 -2.65 3.36
C SER A 202 20.88 -3.74 3.75
N ARG A 203 21.35 -4.96 4.00
CA ARG A 203 20.52 -6.05 4.49
C ARG A 203 19.91 -5.73 5.87
N MET A 204 20.67 -5.16 6.79
CA MET A 204 20.17 -4.77 8.12
C MET A 204 19.08 -3.69 8.01
N ILE A 205 19.25 -2.73 7.10
CA ILE A 205 18.24 -1.71 6.82
C ILE A 205 16.95 -2.36 6.32
N LEU A 206 17.05 -3.31 5.36
CA LEU A 206 15.86 -4.02 4.86
C LEU A 206 15.16 -4.85 5.94
N ILE A 207 15.92 -5.54 6.80
CA ILE A 207 15.36 -6.30 7.94
C ILE A 207 14.58 -5.37 8.88
N PHE A 208 15.16 -4.19 9.19
CA PHE A 208 14.47 -3.18 10.00
C PHE A 208 13.16 -2.71 9.34
N LEU A 209 13.18 -2.44 8.02
CA LEU A 209 11.98 -2.05 7.28
C LEU A 209 10.92 -3.15 7.26
N MET A 210 11.30 -4.42 7.09
CA MET A 210 10.37 -5.56 7.15
C MET A 210 9.68 -5.64 8.50
N PHE A 211 10.43 -5.47 9.59
CA PHE A 211 9.90 -5.46 10.95
C PHE A 211 8.94 -4.27 11.18
N ALA A 212 9.36 -3.06 10.79
CA ALA A 212 8.54 -1.85 10.91
C ALA A 212 7.23 -1.96 10.11
N GLY A 213 7.30 -2.47 8.88
CA GLY A 213 6.13 -2.68 8.02
C GLY A 213 5.15 -3.73 8.56
N ARG A 214 5.65 -4.74 9.28
CA ARG A 214 4.82 -5.81 9.85
C ARG A 214 4.07 -5.39 11.11
N ILE A 215 4.69 -4.62 11.97
CA ILE A 215 4.07 -4.11 13.22
C ILE A 215 2.86 -3.21 12.89
N GLY A 216 2.92 -2.48 11.78
CA GLY A 216 1.91 -1.51 11.37
C GLY A 216 2.21 -0.11 11.89
N GLY A 217 1.92 0.90 11.05
CA GLY A 217 2.33 2.28 11.28
C GLY A 217 1.83 2.90 12.58
N LEU A 218 0.56 2.66 12.96
CA LEU A 218 0.00 3.21 14.21
C LEU A 218 0.67 2.62 15.45
N THR A 219 0.89 1.32 15.48
CA THR A 219 1.53 0.63 16.61
C THR A 219 2.98 1.09 16.76
N LEU A 220 3.65 1.32 15.64
CA LEU A 220 5.02 1.82 15.63
C LEU A 220 5.09 3.25 16.20
N ILE A 221 4.16 4.14 15.79
CA ILE A 221 4.08 5.50 16.32
C ILE A 221 3.81 5.50 17.82
N TYR A 222 2.84 4.73 18.28
CA TYR A 222 2.49 4.68 19.72
C TYR A 222 3.57 3.99 20.56
N GLY A 223 4.32 3.06 20.00
CA GLY A 223 5.45 2.43 20.68
C GLY A 223 6.66 3.34 20.83
N MET A 224 6.93 4.19 19.82
CA MET A 224 8.04 5.15 19.85
C MET A 224 7.72 6.41 20.67
N PHE A 225 6.47 6.85 20.66
CA PHE A 225 6.01 8.05 21.38
C PHE A 225 4.91 7.68 22.37
N PRO A 226 5.26 7.26 23.61
CA PRO A 226 4.27 6.96 24.62
C PRO A 226 3.43 8.22 24.91
N PHE A 227 2.11 8.04 25.06
CA PHE A 227 1.18 9.12 25.36
C PHE A 227 1.64 9.92 26.58
N ARG A 228 2.22 11.08 26.33
CA ARG A 228 2.42 12.08 27.37
C ARG A 228 1.10 12.82 27.49
N ASN A 229 0.52 12.81 28.73
CA ASN A 229 -0.71 13.53 29.03
C ASN A 229 -0.67 14.92 28.39
N GLN A 230 -1.68 15.22 27.58
CA GLN A 230 -1.77 16.53 26.92
C GLN A 230 -1.73 17.61 27.97
N CYS A 231 -0.73 18.49 27.89
CA CYS A 231 -0.79 19.77 28.57
C CYS A 231 -2.05 20.50 28.10
N LEU A 232 -2.91 20.91 29.04
CA LEU A 232 -4.15 21.67 28.83
C LEU A 232 -3.92 23.13 28.36
N GLY A 233 -2.75 23.44 27.78
CA GLY A 233 -2.47 24.72 27.14
C GLY A 233 -3.01 24.74 25.71
N ARG A 234 -4.07 25.49 25.45
CA ARG A 234 -4.47 25.87 24.08
C ARG A 234 -3.35 26.72 23.47
N CYS A 235 -2.63 26.16 22.50
CA CYS A 235 -1.82 26.97 21.60
C CYS A 235 -2.75 27.82 20.73
N ILE A 236 -2.35 29.07 20.45
CA ILE A 236 -3.04 29.97 19.53
C ILE A 236 -2.92 29.33 18.12
N GLU A 237 -4.05 29.16 17.45
CA GLU A 237 -4.07 28.68 16.06
C GLU A 237 -3.66 29.85 15.13
N GLU A 238 -2.49 29.77 14.53
CA GLU A 238 -2.11 30.63 13.41
C GLU A 238 -2.48 29.94 12.09
N ASN A 239 -3.17 30.68 11.23
CA ASN A 239 -3.44 30.24 9.85
C ASN A 239 -2.14 30.41 9.04
N VAL A 240 -1.52 29.31 8.65
CA VAL A 240 -0.39 29.25 7.73
C VAL A 240 -0.87 29.13 6.31
#